data_85a817aaa5b1724d6697dd7837e0114c
#
_entry.id   85a817aaa5b1724d6697dd7837e0114c
#
_cell.length_a   1.000
_cell.length_b   1.000
_cell.length_c   1.000
_cell.angle_alpha   90.00
_cell.angle_beta   90.00
_cell.angle_gamma   90.00
#
_symmetry.space_group_name_H-M   'P 1'
#
loop_
_entity.id
_entity.type
_entity.pdbx_description
1 polymer ?
#
loop_
_entity_poly.entity_id
_entity_poly.type
_entity_poly.pdbx_seq_one_letter_code
_entity_poly.pdbx_strand_id
1 'polypeptide(L)'
;METKNKNKKTVIMLAVIGIAIVCICVIGVFAKKAYDRHQEELRLQAIETKNSEIDGEYQRFEKEEDRNKKLEALKQEMESAEKYKKTEGDYEECSAHYEKIIAQMKNSFVSEYDDTIKIIADKIGDDVEKVDDKEALKNATSEFTTFKDILKNDFENYNTVEQDSFDKYNSTIDDYVTKYNDRVTAIEKAEEEARKKAEEEAKKKAEEEAKKKAEEEAAAKAAQEEAERKAAEEAAEQSSGSSSSGSSYYDDSNDYSYSSGNSSSGYSDSGSGSDSSGGLSSSDGSSSSGSGIPSGANYGWVEDGAGRVENYYDPSTGDTWDANGNYSGNMNDWLWD
;
A
#
# COMPACT_ATOMS: atom_id res chain seq x y z
N MET A 1 -53.71 -56.72 -87.92
CA MET A 1 -52.77 -55.60 -87.86
C MET A 1 -52.89 -54.74 -86.56
N GLU A 2 -53.77 -55.05 -85.63
CA GLU A 2 -54.06 -54.21 -84.40
C GLU A 2 -53.10 -54.44 -83.21
N THR A 3 -52.42 -55.54 -83.05
CA THR A 3 -51.53 -55.85 -81.89
C THR A 3 -50.24 -55.04 -81.88
N LYS A 4 -49.72 -54.67 -83.06
CA LYS A 4 -48.43 -53.94 -83.17
C LYS A 4 -48.51 -52.43 -82.71
N ASN A 5 -49.70 -51.89 -82.71
CA ASN A 5 -49.95 -50.51 -82.38
C ASN A 5 -50.18 -50.29 -80.85
N LYS A 6 -50.75 -51.30 -80.14
CA LYS A 6 -50.87 -51.31 -78.69
C LYS A 6 -49.50 -51.29 -77.93
N ASN A 7 -48.55 -52.12 -78.43
CA ASN A 7 -47.25 -52.18 -77.81
C ASN A 7 -46.45 -50.90 -78.01
N LYS A 8 -46.60 -50.17 -79.14
CA LYS A 8 -45.89 -48.88 -79.29
C LYS A 8 -46.46 -47.79 -78.32
N LYS A 9 -47.75 -47.77 -78.12
CA LYS A 9 -48.37 -46.84 -77.17
C LYS A 9 -47.95 -47.13 -75.73
N THR A 10 -47.84 -48.38 -75.33
CA THR A 10 -47.41 -48.82 -74.03
C THR A 10 -45.90 -48.49 -73.82
N VAL A 11 -45.05 -48.66 -74.79
CA VAL A 11 -43.60 -48.32 -74.73
C VAL A 11 -43.42 -46.79 -74.60
N ILE A 12 -44.20 -45.99 -75.37
CA ILE A 12 -44.14 -44.55 -75.29
C ILE A 12 -44.64 -44.04 -73.89
N MET A 13 -45.72 -44.65 -73.37
CA MET A 13 -46.21 -44.31 -72.02
C MET A 13 -45.26 -44.65 -70.95
N LEU A 14 -44.53 -45.80 -70.97
CA LEU A 14 -43.45 -46.16 -70.03
C LEU A 14 -42.28 -45.22 -70.15
N ALA A 15 -41.90 -44.80 -71.35
CA ALA A 15 -40.84 -43.79 -71.55
C ALA A 15 -41.16 -42.44 -70.96
N VAL A 16 -42.45 -41.98 -71.17
CA VAL A 16 -42.92 -40.71 -70.58
C VAL A 16 -42.96 -40.77 -69.03
N ILE A 17 -43.38 -41.91 -68.46
CA ILE A 17 -43.39 -42.11 -67.03
C ILE A 17 -41.95 -42.12 -66.51
N GLY A 18 -41.02 -42.78 -67.18
CA GLY A 18 -39.58 -42.82 -66.85
C GLY A 18 -38.93 -41.42 -66.84
N ILE A 19 -39.26 -40.62 -67.90
CA ILE A 19 -38.79 -39.20 -67.94
C ILE A 19 -39.36 -38.37 -66.80
N ALA A 20 -40.65 -38.52 -66.49
CA ALA A 20 -41.30 -37.83 -65.42
C ALA A 20 -40.67 -38.13 -64.06
N ILE A 21 -40.35 -39.42 -63.79
CA ILE A 21 -39.69 -39.82 -62.57
C ILE A 21 -38.28 -39.19 -62.48
N VAL A 22 -37.52 -39.21 -63.58
CA VAL A 22 -36.17 -38.59 -63.62
C VAL A 22 -36.27 -37.08 -63.37
N CYS A 23 -37.29 -36.39 -63.97
CA CYS A 23 -37.49 -34.96 -63.73
C CYS A 23 -37.83 -34.65 -62.26
N ILE A 24 -38.68 -35.47 -61.62
CA ILE A 24 -39.02 -35.33 -60.20
C ILE A 24 -37.78 -35.54 -59.33
N CYS A 25 -36.95 -36.52 -59.63
CA CYS A 25 -35.69 -36.77 -58.91
C CYS A 25 -34.71 -35.58 -59.05
N VAL A 26 -34.60 -35.05 -60.27
CA VAL A 26 -33.70 -33.90 -60.53
C VAL A 26 -34.22 -32.64 -59.80
N ILE A 27 -35.55 -32.35 -59.86
CA ILE A 27 -36.15 -31.25 -59.12
C ILE A 27 -35.93 -31.43 -57.61
N GLY A 28 -36.12 -32.65 -57.08
CA GLY A 28 -35.88 -32.98 -55.68
C GLY A 28 -34.42 -32.70 -55.22
N VAL A 29 -33.45 -33.09 -56.06
CA VAL A 29 -32.03 -32.80 -55.77
C VAL A 29 -31.73 -31.29 -55.78
N PHE A 30 -32.28 -30.57 -56.78
CA PHE A 30 -32.10 -29.10 -56.83
C PHE A 30 -32.80 -28.40 -55.68
N ALA A 31 -34.02 -28.80 -55.33
CA ALA A 31 -34.72 -28.26 -54.18
C ALA A 31 -34.00 -28.51 -52.86
N LYS A 32 -33.48 -29.74 -52.67
CA LYS A 32 -32.64 -30.05 -51.48
C LYS A 32 -31.40 -29.20 -51.44
N LYS A 33 -30.67 -29.07 -52.53
CA LYS A 33 -29.44 -28.26 -52.60
C LYS A 33 -29.73 -26.76 -52.40
N ALA A 34 -30.86 -26.24 -52.82
CA ALA A 34 -31.30 -24.87 -52.57
C ALA A 34 -31.66 -24.70 -51.09
N TYR A 35 -32.35 -25.66 -50.46
CA TYR A 35 -32.69 -25.67 -49.05
C TYR A 35 -31.44 -25.74 -48.21
N ASP A 36 -30.52 -26.65 -48.48
CA ASP A 36 -29.24 -26.82 -47.76
C ASP A 36 -28.39 -25.52 -47.80
N ARG A 37 -28.35 -24.84 -48.96
CA ARG A 37 -27.68 -23.55 -49.10
C ARG A 37 -28.35 -22.46 -48.27
N HIS A 38 -29.68 -22.40 -48.30
CA HIS A 38 -30.41 -21.41 -47.48
C HIS A 38 -30.25 -21.64 -45.99
N GLN A 39 -30.19 -22.88 -45.52
CA GLN A 39 -29.91 -23.22 -44.14
C GLN A 39 -28.50 -22.78 -43.75
N GLU A 40 -27.49 -23.01 -44.62
CA GLU A 40 -26.11 -22.55 -44.37
C GLU A 40 -25.99 -21.02 -44.37
N GLU A 41 -26.70 -20.34 -45.24
CA GLU A 41 -26.77 -18.85 -45.22
C GLU A 41 -27.35 -18.33 -43.88
N LEU A 42 -28.44 -18.94 -43.39
CA LEU A 42 -29.04 -18.58 -42.10
C LEU A 42 -28.11 -18.85 -40.93
N ARG A 43 -27.41 -19.99 -40.99
CA ARG A 43 -26.38 -20.35 -39.99
C ARG A 43 -25.27 -19.32 -39.96
N LEU A 44 -24.68 -18.97 -41.09
CA LEU A 44 -23.60 -18.00 -41.20
C LEU A 44 -24.06 -16.61 -40.71
N GLN A 45 -25.28 -16.20 -41.08
CA GLN A 45 -25.85 -14.93 -40.61
C GLN A 45 -26.03 -14.92 -39.07
N ALA A 46 -26.49 -16.02 -38.49
CA ALA A 46 -26.63 -16.15 -37.05
C ALA A 46 -25.27 -16.04 -36.33
N ILE A 47 -24.24 -16.70 -36.86
CA ILE A 47 -22.87 -16.63 -36.34
C ILE A 47 -22.33 -15.19 -36.44
N GLU A 48 -22.46 -14.55 -37.61
CA GLU A 48 -22.01 -13.18 -37.82
C GLU A 48 -22.69 -12.18 -36.85
N THR A 49 -23.99 -12.32 -36.70
CA THR A 49 -24.77 -11.50 -35.77
C THR A 49 -24.29 -11.67 -34.35
N LYS A 50 -24.10 -12.92 -33.89
CA LYS A 50 -23.65 -13.23 -32.54
C LYS A 50 -22.24 -12.72 -32.27
N ASN A 51 -21.31 -12.97 -33.21
CA ASN A 51 -19.94 -12.48 -33.11
C ASN A 51 -19.89 -10.93 -33.05
N SER A 52 -20.77 -10.26 -33.82
CA SER A 52 -20.88 -8.79 -33.76
C SER A 52 -21.41 -8.28 -32.43
N GLU A 53 -22.30 -9.01 -31.75
CA GLU A 53 -22.75 -8.70 -30.39
C GLU A 53 -21.59 -8.81 -29.39
N ILE A 54 -20.84 -9.92 -29.45
CA ILE A 54 -19.65 -10.17 -28.60
C ILE A 54 -18.60 -9.08 -28.80
N ASP A 55 -18.29 -8.73 -30.05
CA ASP A 55 -17.35 -7.65 -30.36
C ASP A 55 -17.84 -6.30 -29.84
N GLY A 56 -19.17 -6.07 -29.85
CA GLY A 56 -19.79 -4.87 -29.30
C GLY A 56 -19.59 -4.76 -27.78
N GLU A 57 -19.70 -5.87 -27.03
CA GLU A 57 -19.42 -5.87 -25.58
C GLU A 57 -17.93 -5.63 -25.31
N TYR A 58 -17.04 -6.24 -26.10
CA TYR A 58 -15.60 -5.98 -25.97
C TYR A 58 -15.25 -4.50 -26.22
N GLN A 59 -15.85 -3.87 -27.23
CA GLN A 59 -15.63 -2.45 -27.49
C GLN A 59 -16.13 -1.54 -26.36
N ARG A 60 -17.20 -1.93 -25.64
CA ARG A 60 -17.66 -1.22 -24.45
C ARG A 60 -16.67 -1.37 -23.30
N PHE A 61 -16.19 -2.60 -23.08
CA PHE A 61 -15.15 -2.89 -22.11
C PHE A 61 -13.87 -2.08 -22.36
N GLU A 62 -13.42 -1.97 -23.61
CA GLU A 62 -12.21 -1.19 -23.92
C GLU A 62 -12.36 0.30 -23.63
N LYS A 63 -13.58 0.85 -23.81
CA LYS A 63 -13.89 2.27 -23.58
C LYS A 63 -14.26 2.60 -22.13
N GLU A 64 -14.53 1.60 -21.33
CA GLU A 64 -14.84 1.81 -19.93
C GLU A 64 -13.58 2.21 -19.17
N GLU A 65 -13.64 3.28 -18.40
CA GLU A 65 -12.53 3.79 -17.60
C GLU A 65 -12.59 3.28 -16.14
N ASP A 66 -13.81 2.97 -15.68
CA ASP A 66 -14.02 2.44 -14.34
C ASP A 66 -13.60 0.97 -14.27
N ARG A 67 -12.57 0.70 -13.45
CA ARG A 67 -12.02 -0.63 -13.27
C ARG A 67 -13.04 -1.64 -12.74
N ASN A 68 -13.89 -1.24 -11.81
CA ASN A 68 -14.90 -2.13 -11.25
C ASN A 68 -15.95 -2.52 -12.30
N LYS A 69 -16.32 -1.57 -13.15
CA LYS A 69 -17.23 -1.87 -14.28
C LYS A 69 -16.56 -2.79 -15.31
N LYS A 70 -15.25 -2.66 -15.54
CA LYS A 70 -14.51 -3.62 -16.37
C LYS A 70 -14.53 -5.02 -15.78
N LEU A 71 -14.32 -5.17 -14.48
CA LEU A 71 -14.42 -6.45 -13.79
C LEU A 71 -15.81 -7.07 -13.92
N GLU A 72 -16.86 -6.28 -13.72
CA GLU A 72 -18.25 -6.73 -13.91
C GLU A 72 -18.53 -7.11 -15.38
N ALA A 73 -18.03 -6.36 -16.35
CA ALA A 73 -18.18 -6.68 -17.77
C ALA A 73 -17.49 -8.00 -18.12
N LEU A 74 -16.28 -8.26 -17.62
CA LEU A 74 -15.61 -9.54 -17.79
C LEU A 74 -16.44 -10.69 -17.21
N LYS A 75 -16.97 -10.54 -16.01
CA LYS A 75 -17.82 -11.54 -15.37
C LYS A 75 -19.08 -11.83 -16.16
N GLN A 76 -19.77 -10.77 -16.60
CA GLN A 76 -20.97 -10.90 -17.44
C GLN A 76 -20.69 -11.60 -18.77
N GLU A 77 -19.55 -11.32 -19.39
CA GLU A 77 -19.15 -11.98 -20.65
C GLU A 77 -18.85 -13.47 -20.44
N MET A 78 -18.19 -13.83 -19.35
CA MET A 78 -17.97 -15.24 -18.98
C MET A 78 -19.31 -15.98 -18.72
N GLU A 79 -20.23 -15.35 -18.00
CA GLU A 79 -21.58 -15.90 -17.77
C GLU A 79 -22.37 -16.06 -19.09
N SER A 80 -22.25 -15.08 -20.00
CA SER A 80 -22.87 -15.10 -21.30
C SER A 80 -22.31 -16.24 -22.18
N ALA A 81 -21.00 -16.43 -22.16
CA ALA A 81 -20.35 -17.55 -22.86
C ALA A 81 -20.82 -18.91 -22.33
N GLU A 82 -20.90 -19.08 -21.00
CA GLU A 82 -21.40 -20.32 -20.40
C GLU A 82 -22.88 -20.57 -20.74
N LYS A 83 -23.69 -19.53 -20.70
CA LYS A 83 -25.10 -19.62 -21.07
C LYS A 83 -25.24 -20.01 -22.54
N TYR A 84 -24.43 -19.39 -23.43
CA TYR A 84 -24.45 -19.70 -24.85
C TYR A 84 -24.12 -21.17 -25.11
N LYS A 85 -23.08 -21.72 -24.49
CA LYS A 85 -22.69 -23.14 -24.58
C LYS A 85 -23.78 -24.12 -24.10
N LYS A 86 -24.72 -23.68 -23.28
CA LYS A 86 -25.84 -24.50 -22.76
C LYS A 86 -27.12 -24.38 -23.60
N THR A 87 -27.15 -23.50 -24.59
CA THR A 87 -28.37 -23.18 -25.38
C THR A 87 -28.44 -24.11 -26.63
N GLU A 88 -29.64 -24.56 -27.00
CA GLU A 88 -29.86 -25.26 -28.26
C GLU A 88 -29.52 -24.33 -29.44
N GLY A 89 -28.59 -24.76 -30.28
CA GLY A 89 -28.11 -23.96 -31.41
C GLY A 89 -26.74 -23.30 -31.16
N ASP A 90 -25.99 -23.75 -30.16
CA ASP A 90 -24.62 -23.35 -29.96
C ASP A 90 -23.76 -23.64 -31.21
N TYR A 91 -23.20 -22.59 -31.78
CA TYR A 91 -22.20 -22.70 -32.84
C TYR A 91 -20.79 -22.65 -32.27
N GLU A 92 -19.99 -23.66 -32.60
CA GLU A 92 -18.59 -23.76 -32.13
C GLU A 92 -17.80 -22.49 -32.43
N GLU A 93 -18.06 -21.85 -33.59
CA GLU A 93 -17.41 -20.62 -34.00
C GLU A 93 -17.71 -19.45 -33.04
N CYS A 94 -18.95 -19.34 -32.53
CA CYS A 94 -19.30 -18.31 -31.56
C CYS A 94 -18.70 -18.60 -30.18
N SER A 95 -18.69 -19.87 -29.76
CA SER A 95 -18.06 -20.28 -28.50
C SER A 95 -16.58 -20.00 -28.51
N ALA A 96 -15.88 -20.27 -29.63
CA ALA A 96 -14.46 -19.93 -29.80
C ALA A 96 -14.23 -18.41 -29.81
N HIS A 97 -15.19 -17.65 -30.36
CA HIS A 97 -15.10 -16.19 -30.35
C HIS A 97 -15.23 -15.62 -28.93
N TYR A 98 -16.19 -16.12 -28.13
CA TYR A 98 -16.29 -15.78 -26.70
C TYR A 98 -15.00 -16.06 -25.96
N GLU A 99 -14.41 -17.25 -26.12
CA GLU A 99 -13.16 -17.59 -25.45
C GLU A 99 -12.03 -16.63 -25.81
N LYS A 100 -11.92 -16.25 -27.09
CA LYS A 100 -10.94 -15.25 -27.53
C LYS A 100 -11.15 -13.89 -26.89
N ILE A 101 -12.38 -13.39 -26.86
CA ILE A 101 -12.71 -12.07 -26.31
C ILE A 101 -12.48 -12.06 -24.78
N ILE A 102 -12.93 -13.08 -24.06
CA ILE A 102 -12.67 -13.23 -22.63
C ILE A 102 -11.16 -13.23 -22.34
N ALA A 103 -10.36 -13.94 -23.16
CA ALA A 103 -8.92 -13.94 -23.02
C ALA A 103 -8.32 -12.52 -23.24
N GLN A 104 -8.84 -11.74 -24.18
CA GLN A 104 -8.41 -10.35 -24.39
C GLN A 104 -8.77 -9.44 -23.21
N MET A 105 -9.98 -9.59 -22.67
CA MET A 105 -10.39 -8.86 -21.45
C MET A 105 -9.50 -9.21 -20.25
N LYS A 106 -9.23 -10.50 -20.02
CA LYS A 106 -8.30 -10.96 -18.97
C LYS A 106 -6.89 -10.40 -19.15
N ASN A 107 -6.38 -10.39 -20.39
CA ASN A 107 -5.06 -9.86 -20.70
C ASN A 107 -4.93 -8.35 -20.37
N SER A 108 -6.01 -7.60 -20.44
CA SER A 108 -6.01 -6.20 -20.00
C SER A 108 -5.69 -6.07 -18.50
N PHE A 109 -6.26 -6.94 -17.66
CA PHE A 109 -5.95 -6.98 -16.22
C PHE A 109 -4.53 -7.53 -15.95
N VAL A 110 -4.09 -8.53 -16.70
CA VAL A 110 -2.70 -9.04 -16.62
C VAL A 110 -1.70 -7.92 -16.87
N SER A 111 -1.93 -7.11 -17.91
CA SER A 111 -1.08 -5.94 -18.19
C SER A 111 -1.09 -4.91 -17.05
N GLU A 112 -2.27 -4.65 -16.47
CA GLU A 112 -2.41 -3.75 -15.31
C GLU A 112 -1.65 -4.27 -14.09
N TYR A 113 -1.69 -5.58 -13.83
CA TYR A 113 -0.96 -6.18 -12.70
C TYR A 113 0.55 -6.10 -12.90
N ASP A 114 1.04 -6.41 -14.11
CA ASP A 114 2.46 -6.30 -14.45
C ASP A 114 2.95 -4.86 -14.30
N ASP A 115 2.19 -3.89 -14.80
CA ASP A 115 2.50 -2.46 -14.68
C ASP A 115 2.49 -2.00 -13.22
N THR A 116 1.52 -2.45 -12.41
CA THR A 116 1.42 -2.10 -11.00
C THR A 116 2.63 -2.61 -10.21
N ILE A 117 3.01 -3.88 -10.39
CA ILE A 117 4.22 -4.45 -9.77
C ILE A 117 5.45 -3.63 -10.15
N LYS A 118 5.58 -3.33 -11.44
CA LYS A 118 6.70 -2.54 -11.95
C LYS A 118 6.74 -1.13 -11.34
N ILE A 119 5.61 -0.42 -11.29
CA ILE A 119 5.52 0.93 -10.73
C ILE A 119 5.94 0.94 -9.25
N ILE A 120 5.50 -0.04 -8.47
CA ILE A 120 5.88 -0.13 -7.05
C ILE A 120 7.37 -0.45 -6.92
N ALA A 121 7.89 -1.41 -7.70
CA ALA A 121 9.30 -1.81 -7.67
C ALA A 121 10.22 -0.66 -8.12
N ASP A 122 9.86 0.07 -9.18
CA ASP A 122 10.65 1.19 -9.72
C ASP A 122 10.84 2.34 -8.71
N LYS A 123 9.94 2.51 -7.71
CA LYS A 123 10.10 3.50 -6.63
C LYS A 123 11.33 3.23 -5.76
N ILE A 124 11.72 1.98 -5.65
CA ILE A 124 12.87 1.55 -4.84
C ILE A 124 14.11 1.37 -5.73
N GLY A 125 13.91 0.94 -6.98
CA GLY A 125 14.97 0.64 -7.93
C GLY A 125 15.56 -0.77 -7.78
N ASP A 126 16.46 -1.13 -8.69
CA ASP A 126 16.98 -2.50 -8.81
C ASP A 126 17.89 -2.91 -7.66
N ASP A 127 18.62 -1.95 -7.08
CA ASP A 127 19.65 -2.21 -6.06
C ASP A 127 19.14 -1.87 -4.66
N VAL A 128 18.27 -2.73 -4.14
CA VAL A 128 17.65 -2.58 -2.80
C VAL A 128 18.70 -2.48 -1.69
N GLU A 129 19.85 -3.12 -1.87
CA GLU A 129 20.97 -3.11 -0.89
C GLU A 129 21.56 -1.71 -0.65
N LYS A 130 21.40 -0.81 -1.62
CA LYS A 130 21.91 0.58 -1.53
C LYS A 130 20.87 1.59 -1.06
N VAL A 131 19.64 1.17 -0.88
CA VAL A 131 18.57 2.06 -0.43
C VAL A 131 18.69 2.26 1.08
N ASP A 132 18.84 3.51 1.53
CA ASP A 132 18.91 3.88 2.94
C ASP A 132 17.61 4.51 3.46
N ASP A 133 16.64 4.77 2.57
CA ASP A 133 15.33 5.32 2.93
C ASP A 133 14.39 4.21 3.42
N LYS A 134 14.29 4.09 4.74
CA LYS A 134 13.38 3.11 5.40
C LYS A 134 11.92 3.38 5.11
N GLU A 135 11.52 4.64 5.02
CA GLU A 135 10.13 5.01 4.79
C GLU A 135 9.70 4.63 3.38
N ALA A 136 10.55 4.88 2.38
CA ALA A 136 10.29 4.42 1.01
C ALA A 136 10.11 2.90 0.94
N LEU A 137 10.98 2.12 1.61
CA LEU A 137 10.88 0.66 1.67
C LEU A 137 9.60 0.18 2.36
N LYS A 138 9.21 0.79 3.49
CA LYS A 138 7.98 0.45 4.22
C LYS A 138 6.74 0.80 3.41
N ASN A 139 6.74 1.95 2.73
CA ASN A 139 5.64 2.36 1.86
C ASN A 139 5.47 1.39 0.69
N ALA A 140 6.55 1.03 0.00
CA ALA A 140 6.50 0.05 -1.08
C ALA A 140 6.02 -1.33 -0.60
N THR A 141 6.43 -1.77 0.60
CA THR A 141 5.93 -3.01 1.23
C THR A 141 4.42 -2.93 1.47
N SER A 142 3.92 -1.80 1.95
CA SER A 142 2.48 -1.59 2.19
C SER A 142 1.69 -1.58 0.88
N GLU A 143 2.21 -0.91 -0.16
CA GLU A 143 1.60 -0.90 -1.49
C GLU A 143 1.51 -2.31 -2.09
N PHE A 144 2.56 -3.12 -2.00
CA PHE A 144 2.53 -4.52 -2.42
C PHE A 144 1.53 -5.35 -1.64
N THR A 145 1.40 -5.14 -0.34
CA THR A 145 0.41 -5.84 0.49
C THR A 145 -1.00 -5.49 0.06
N THR A 146 -1.28 -4.21 -0.15
CA THR A 146 -2.58 -3.73 -0.65
C THR A 146 -2.88 -4.29 -2.04
N PHE A 147 -1.89 -4.29 -2.93
CA PHE A 147 -2.04 -4.85 -4.27
C PHE A 147 -2.32 -6.36 -4.25
N LYS A 148 -1.69 -7.09 -3.33
CA LYS A 148 -1.97 -8.52 -3.13
C LYS A 148 -3.43 -8.79 -2.77
N ASP A 149 -4.04 -7.94 -1.95
CA ASP A 149 -5.45 -8.03 -1.58
C ASP A 149 -6.35 -7.73 -2.79
N ILE A 150 -6.01 -6.74 -3.61
CA ILE A 150 -6.72 -6.45 -4.87
C ILE A 150 -6.65 -7.65 -5.82
N LEU A 151 -5.46 -8.17 -6.07
CA LEU A 151 -5.24 -9.34 -6.94
C LEU A 151 -6.04 -10.56 -6.47
N LYS A 152 -6.08 -10.79 -5.15
CA LYS A 152 -6.87 -11.86 -4.55
C LYS A 152 -8.36 -11.66 -4.78
N ASN A 153 -8.87 -10.47 -4.54
CA ASN A 153 -10.28 -10.14 -4.79
C ASN A 153 -10.66 -10.36 -6.26
N ASP A 154 -9.81 -9.93 -7.19
CA ASP A 154 -10.04 -10.05 -8.62
C ASP A 154 -10.00 -11.50 -9.11
N PHE A 155 -9.09 -12.28 -8.55
CA PHE A 155 -9.03 -13.71 -8.82
C PHE A 155 -10.26 -14.45 -8.30
N GLU A 156 -10.63 -14.25 -7.03
CA GLU A 156 -11.71 -14.98 -6.38
C GLU A 156 -13.10 -14.62 -6.91
N ASN A 157 -13.35 -13.35 -7.24
CA ASN A 157 -14.67 -12.87 -7.61
C ASN A 157 -14.90 -12.71 -9.11
N TYR A 158 -13.81 -12.53 -9.89
CA TYR A 158 -13.88 -12.21 -11.31
C TYR A 158 -13.05 -13.13 -12.20
N ASN A 159 -12.26 -14.04 -11.63
CA ASN A 159 -11.44 -15.00 -12.38
C ASN A 159 -10.58 -14.32 -13.46
N THR A 160 -9.94 -13.20 -13.10
CA THR A 160 -9.16 -12.37 -14.03
C THR A 160 -7.91 -13.05 -14.56
N VAL A 161 -7.37 -14.03 -13.82
CA VAL A 161 -6.19 -14.82 -14.18
C VAL A 161 -6.42 -16.29 -13.84
N GLU A 162 -5.63 -17.17 -14.43
CA GLU A 162 -5.60 -18.58 -14.06
C GLU A 162 -4.80 -18.80 -12.75
N GLN A 163 -5.07 -19.92 -12.06
CA GLN A 163 -4.44 -20.26 -10.77
C GLN A 163 -2.91 -20.15 -10.79
N ASP A 164 -2.27 -20.70 -11.81
CA ASP A 164 -0.80 -20.69 -11.95
C ASP A 164 -0.24 -19.25 -12.03
N SER A 165 -0.97 -18.36 -12.72
CA SER A 165 -0.59 -16.94 -12.82
C SER A 165 -0.80 -16.21 -11.49
N PHE A 166 -1.90 -16.49 -10.81
CA PHE A 166 -2.18 -15.97 -9.48
C PHE A 166 -1.10 -16.35 -8.47
N ASP A 167 -0.70 -17.62 -8.45
CA ASP A 167 0.35 -18.11 -7.56
C ASP A 167 1.71 -17.47 -7.87
N LYS A 168 2.01 -17.26 -9.16
CA LYS A 168 3.23 -16.57 -9.60
C LYS A 168 3.25 -15.11 -9.15
N TYR A 169 2.15 -14.38 -9.29
CA TYR A 169 2.05 -13.00 -8.82
C TYR A 169 2.24 -12.91 -7.30
N ASN A 170 1.56 -13.78 -6.53
CA ASN A 170 1.74 -13.83 -5.08
C ASN A 170 3.20 -14.08 -4.69
N SER A 171 3.86 -15.05 -5.33
CA SER A 171 5.28 -15.33 -5.07
C SER A 171 6.17 -14.13 -5.39
N THR A 172 5.94 -13.48 -6.52
CA THR A 172 6.69 -12.28 -6.91
C THR A 172 6.54 -11.15 -5.90
N ILE A 173 5.31 -10.89 -5.45
CA ILE A 173 5.02 -9.86 -4.44
C ILE A 173 5.70 -10.23 -3.11
N ASP A 174 5.58 -11.47 -2.67
CA ASP A 174 6.19 -11.94 -1.41
C ASP A 174 7.73 -11.83 -1.44
N ASP A 175 8.35 -12.05 -2.59
CA ASP A 175 9.80 -11.86 -2.77
C ASP A 175 10.20 -10.37 -2.62
N TYR A 176 9.43 -9.44 -3.19
CA TYR A 176 9.67 -8.01 -3.00
C TYR A 176 9.48 -7.59 -1.54
N VAL A 177 8.38 -7.98 -0.93
CA VAL A 177 8.06 -7.67 0.49
C VAL A 177 9.17 -8.19 1.41
N THR A 178 9.64 -9.40 1.18
CA THR A 178 10.74 -10.01 1.95
C THR A 178 12.03 -9.20 1.79
N LYS A 179 12.44 -8.90 0.55
CA LYS A 179 13.65 -8.11 0.28
C LYS A 179 13.62 -6.73 0.95
N TYR A 180 12.47 -6.05 0.89
CA TYR A 180 12.34 -4.72 1.46
C TYR A 180 12.39 -4.75 2.99
N ASN A 181 11.70 -5.71 3.62
CA ASN A 181 11.74 -5.90 5.06
C ASN A 181 13.13 -6.29 5.58
N ASP A 182 13.85 -7.14 4.85
CA ASP A 182 15.23 -7.52 5.18
C ASP A 182 16.15 -6.29 5.14
N ARG A 183 15.99 -5.43 4.12
CA ARG A 183 16.76 -4.19 4.03
C ARG A 183 16.42 -3.22 5.16
N VAL A 184 15.15 -3.00 5.48
CA VAL A 184 14.74 -2.19 6.65
C VAL A 184 15.41 -2.71 7.92
N THR A 185 15.37 -4.00 8.15
CA THR A 185 16.00 -4.65 9.31
C THR A 185 17.52 -4.41 9.34
N ALA A 186 18.19 -4.51 8.18
CA ALA A 186 19.62 -4.24 8.07
C ALA A 186 19.97 -2.77 8.41
N ILE A 187 19.17 -1.82 7.92
CA ILE A 187 19.35 -0.40 8.23
C ILE A 187 19.14 -0.15 9.73
N GLU A 188 18.06 -0.66 10.32
CA GLU A 188 17.77 -0.50 11.76
C GLU A 188 18.87 -1.06 12.64
N LYS A 189 19.43 -2.21 12.25
CA LYS A 189 20.59 -2.79 12.95
C LYS A 189 21.84 -1.91 12.84
N ALA A 190 22.14 -1.37 11.67
CA ALA A 190 23.27 -0.49 11.45
C ALA A 190 23.14 0.82 12.26
N GLU A 191 21.94 1.41 12.30
CA GLU A 191 21.66 2.60 13.11
C GLU A 191 21.82 2.33 14.61
N GLU A 192 21.36 1.20 15.11
CA GLU A 192 21.51 0.81 16.50
C GLU A 192 22.99 0.60 16.88
N GLU A 193 23.77 -0.04 16.01
CA GLU A 193 25.20 -0.21 16.20
C GLU A 193 25.93 1.14 16.19
N ALA A 194 25.56 2.05 15.28
CA ALA A 194 26.13 3.39 15.22
C ALA A 194 25.78 4.20 16.47
N ARG A 195 24.54 4.11 16.96
CA ARG A 195 24.10 4.75 18.19
C ARG A 195 24.89 4.25 19.40
N LYS A 196 25.08 2.92 19.53
CA LYS A 196 25.84 2.33 20.61
C LYS A 196 27.31 2.78 20.59
N LYS A 197 27.94 2.83 19.41
CA LYS A 197 29.31 3.33 19.26
C LYS A 197 29.42 4.81 19.63
N ALA A 198 28.47 5.64 19.21
CA ALA A 198 28.45 7.06 19.54
C ALA A 198 28.29 7.29 21.07
N GLU A 199 27.41 6.51 21.72
CA GLU A 199 27.21 6.56 23.17
C GLU A 199 28.47 6.14 23.93
N GLU A 200 29.15 5.06 23.50
CA GLU A 200 30.41 4.60 24.10
C GLU A 200 31.53 5.65 23.93
N GLU A 201 31.63 6.26 22.74
CA GLU A 201 32.62 7.30 22.49
C GLU A 201 32.34 8.57 23.32
N ALA A 202 31.06 8.97 23.43
CA ALA A 202 30.65 10.10 24.27
C ALA A 202 31.00 9.83 25.75
N LYS A 203 30.76 8.60 26.24
CA LYS A 203 31.11 8.19 27.61
C LYS A 203 32.61 8.22 27.86
N LYS A 204 33.42 7.71 26.91
CA LYS A 204 34.89 7.77 27.01
C LYS A 204 35.43 9.22 27.05
N LYS A 205 34.84 10.09 26.18
CA LYS A 205 35.24 11.53 26.19
C LYS A 205 34.85 12.23 27.50
N ALA A 206 33.66 11.94 28.04
CA ALA A 206 33.24 12.50 29.33
C ALA A 206 34.11 12.02 30.49
N GLU A 207 34.52 10.75 30.49
CA GLU A 207 35.44 10.18 31.52
C GLU A 207 36.85 10.80 31.43
N GLU A 208 37.36 11.00 30.21
CA GLU A 208 38.67 11.65 29.99
C GLU A 208 38.65 13.13 30.43
N GLU A 209 37.57 13.85 30.11
CA GLU A 209 37.40 15.25 30.53
C GLU A 209 37.28 15.37 32.06
N ALA A 210 36.50 14.46 32.68
CA ALA A 210 36.40 14.41 34.14
C ALA A 210 37.76 14.12 34.82
N LYS A 211 38.55 13.20 34.22
CA LYS A 211 39.87 12.91 34.71
C LYS A 211 40.84 14.10 34.59
N LYS A 212 40.84 14.80 33.46
CA LYS A 212 41.63 16.04 33.28
C LYS A 212 41.23 17.14 34.27
N LYS A 213 39.92 17.35 34.49
CA LYS A 213 39.47 18.33 35.49
C LYS A 213 39.91 17.95 36.92
N ALA A 214 39.81 16.67 37.27
CA ALA A 214 40.28 16.19 38.58
C ALA A 214 41.79 16.36 38.75
N GLU A 215 42.60 16.12 37.72
CA GLU A 215 44.03 16.30 37.73
C GLU A 215 44.42 17.78 37.82
N GLU A 216 43.74 18.66 37.11
CA GLU A 216 43.93 20.11 37.18
C GLU A 216 43.53 20.68 38.55
N GLU A 217 42.41 20.21 39.13
CA GLU A 217 42.01 20.59 40.49
C GLU A 217 43.01 20.10 41.56
N ALA A 218 43.52 18.88 41.39
CA ALA A 218 44.55 18.35 42.28
C ALA A 218 45.87 19.15 42.19
N ALA A 219 46.26 19.52 40.96
CA ALA A 219 47.47 20.36 40.76
C ALA A 219 47.27 21.78 41.34
N ALA A 220 46.09 22.37 41.19
CA ALA A 220 45.77 23.67 41.78
C ALA A 220 45.78 23.63 43.30
N LYS A 221 45.25 22.59 43.94
CA LYS A 221 45.34 22.41 45.41
C LYS A 221 46.75 22.21 45.89
N ALA A 222 47.55 21.43 45.19
CA ALA A 222 48.97 21.22 45.54
C ALA A 222 49.79 22.54 45.43
N ALA A 223 49.51 23.35 44.39
CA ALA A 223 50.14 24.65 44.25
C ALA A 223 49.71 25.65 45.35
N GLN A 224 48.48 25.60 45.82
CA GLN A 224 47.98 26.42 46.92
C GLN A 224 48.60 25.99 48.25
N GLU A 225 48.69 24.72 48.56
CA GLU A 225 49.33 24.17 49.73
C GLU A 225 50.80 24.54 49.77
N GLU A 226 51.53 24.49 48.65
CA GLU A 226 52.93 24.89 48.54
C GLU A 226 53.12 26.41 48.80
N ALA A 227 52.19 27.22 48.25
CA ALA A 227 52.16 28.69 48.49
C ALA A 227 51.90 29.04 49.97
N GLU A 228 50.96 28.35 50.62
CA GLU A 228 50.63 28.53 52.04
C GLU A 228 51.82 28.09 52.92
N ARG A 229 52.47 27.00 52.54
CA ARG A 229 53.74 26.52 53.29
C ARG A 229 54.86 27.54 53.15
N LYS A 230 55.09 28.09 51.96
CA LYS A 230 56.09 29.14 51.75
C LYS A 230 55.80 30.40 52.54
N ALA A 231 54.51 30.84 52.56
CA ALA A 231 54.08 31.98 53.33
C ALA A 231 54.24 31.75 54.86
N ALA A 232 53.94 30.54 55.33
CA ALA A 232 54.18 30.17 56.74
C ALA A 232 55.69 30.12 57.12
N GLU A 233 56.56 29.67 56.21
CA GLU A 233 57.98 29.62 56.37
C GLU A 233 58.59 31.03 56.40
N GLU A 234 58.17 31.93 55.50
CA GLU A 234 58.56 33.37 55.54
C GLU A 234 58.06 34.09 56.82
N ALA A 235 56.87 33.78 57.32
CA ALA A 235 56.34 34.32 58.55
C ALA A 235 57.10 33.83 59.78
N ALA A 236 57.59 32.59 59.77
CA ALA A 236 58.45 32.02 60.81
C ALA A 236 59.87 32.65 60.85
N GLU A 237 60.44 32.92 59.66
CA GLU A 237 61.71 33.63 59.58
C GLU A 237 61.62 35.09 60.05
N GLN A 238 60.52 35.78 59.79
CA GLN A 238 60.26 37.16 60.28
C GLN A 238 60.02 37.21 61.81
N SER A 239 59.51 36.13 62.40
CA SER A 239 59.29 36.11 63.88
C SER A 239 60.50 35.79 64.73
N SER A 240 61.56 35.26 64.11
CA SER A 240 62.84 34.97 64.86
C SER A 240 63.79 36.17 65.01
N GLY A 241 63.42 37.32 64.44
CA GLY A 241 64.31 38.52 64.45
C GLY A 241 63.89 39.63 65.42
N SER A 242 62.91 39.43 66.32
CA SER A 242 62.52 40.50 67.25
C SER A 242 62.23 39.94 68.63
N SER A 243 63.29 39.65 69.38
CA SER A 243 63.23 39.53 70.83
C SER A 243 63.78 40.80 71.43
N SER A 244 62.99 41.71 71.89
CA SER A 244 63.27 42.59 73.02
C SER A 244 62.06 43.29 73.56
N SER A 245 61.66 42.97 74.80
CA SER A 245 61.31 43.84 75.89
C SER A 245 59.94 44.58 75.81
N GLY A 246 59.11 44.30 76.83
CA GLY A 246 58.32 45.31 77.44
C GLY A 246 56.85 44.95 77.77
N SER A 247 56.69 44.31 78.94
CA SER A 247 55.82 44.67 80.09
C SER A 247 54.41 45.15 79.84
N SER A 248 53.48 44.34 80.32
CA SER A 248 52.42 44.59 81.28
C SER A 248 51.15 45.38 80.82
N TYR A 249 50.10 44.92 81.43
CA TYR A 249 48.82 45.38 81.92
C TYR A 249 47.59 45.02 81.14
N TYR A 250 46.80 44.24 81.87
CA TYR A 250 45.33 44.22 82.13
C TYR A 250 44.39 44.90 81.11
N ASP A 251 43.34 44.29 80.73
CA ASP A 251 41.92 44.42 81.28
C ASP A 251 40.99 43.73 80.31
N ASP A 252 40.23 42.87 80.74
CA ASP A 252 38.82 42.71 81.01
C ASP A 252 37.84 43.20 79.90
N SER A 253 36.83 42.40 79.78
CA SER A 253 35.47 42.61 79.27
C SER A 253 35.16 42.07 77.89
N ASN A 254 34.46 40.96 77.93
CA ASN A 254 33.09 40.82 77.54
C ASN A 254 32.61 41.51 76.21
N ASP A 255 32.09 40.86 75.29
CA ASP A 255 30.66 40.52 75.25
C ASP A 255 30.27 40.02 73.88
N TYR A 256 29.46 39.01 73.83
CA TYR A 256 28.39 38.66 72.90
C TYR A 256 28.43 39.24 71.49
N SER A 257 28.19 38.48 70.43
CA SER A 257 26.92 37.88 70.10
C SER A 257 26.87 37.34 68.69
N TYR A 258 26.30 36.22 68.53
CA TYR A 258 25.33 35.80 67.52
C TYR A 258 25.44 36.43 66.13
N SER A 259 25.36 35.65 65.06
CA SER A 259 24.25 34.88 64.57
C SER A 259 24.61 34.35 63.19
N SER A 260 24.57 33.08 62.99
CA SER A 260 23.39 32.46 62.43
C SER A 260 23.10 32.71 60.99
N GLY A 261 23.10 31.68 60.30
CA GLY A 261 22.12 31.23 59.38
C GLY A 261 22.64 31.17 57.95
N ASN A 262 22.40 30.31 57.25
CA ASN A 262 21.58 29.09 57.24
C ASN A 262 21.70 28.48 55.85
N SER A 263 22.00 27.27 55.85
CA SER A 263 21.54 26.18 55.01
C SER A 263 20.35 26.47 54.16
N SER A 264 20.34 25.98 52.97
CA SER A 264 19.24 25.10 52.62
C SER A 264 19.49 24.32 51.34
N SER A 265 19.74 23.10 51.51
CA SER A 265 19.46 22.00 50.66
C SER A 265 17.99 21.90 50.32
N GLY A 266 17.67 21.66 49.09
CA GLY A 266 16.32 21.31 48.62
C GLY A 266 16.39 19.99 47.85
N TYR A 267 15.96 18.97 48.49
CA TYR A 267 15.59 17.71 47.91
C TYR A 267 14.26 17.84 47.14
N SER A 268 14.14 17.16 46.03
CA SER A 268 12.84 16.86 45.48
C SER A 268 12.70 15.39 45.23
N ASP A 269 11.76 14.89 45.89
CA ASP A 269 11.28 13.54 45.97
C ASP A 269 10.38 13.19 44.80
N SER A 270 10.41 11.94 44.45
CA SER A 270 9.51 11.21 43.61
C SER A 270 8.13 11.08 44.24
N GLY A 271 7.09 11.19 43.42
CA GLY A 271 5.71 10.94 43.82
C GLY A 271 4.91 10.29 42.70
N SER A 272 4.79 9.01 42.77
CA SER A 272 3.80 8.16 42.11
C SER A 272 2.43 8.41 42.71
N GLY A 273 1.38 8.40 41.90
CA GLY A 273 0.02 8.46 42.43
C GLY A 273 -1.05 8.38 41.34
N SER A 274 -1.72 7.27 41.35
CA SER A 274 -2.86 6.84 40.54
C SER A 274 -4.15 7.62 40.82
N ASP A 275 -5.05 7.47 39.86
CA ASP A 275 -6.52 7.34 39.95
C ASP A 275 -7.45 8.50 39.81
N SER A 276 -8.32 8.26 38.85
CA SER A 276 -9.79 8.34 38.88
C SER A 276 -10.53 9.58 38.42
N SER A 277 -11.24 9.26 37.35
CA SER A 277 -12.66 9.59 37.08
C SER A 277 -13.16 11.02 37.02
N GLY A 278 -13.77 11.30 35.88
CA GLY A 278 -15.06 11.94 35.80
C GLY A 278 -15.09 13.40 35.45
N GLY A 279 -15.83 13.72 34.40
CA GLY A 279 -16.45 15.02 34.29
C GLY A 279 -16.39 15.65 32.90
N LEU A 280 -17.49 15.53 32.21
CA LEU A 280 -17.93 16.38 31.10
C LEU A 280 -17.68 17.87 31.38
N SER A 281 -17.17 18.58 30.39
CA SER A 281 -17.75 19.85 29.96
C SER A 281 -17.07 20.43 28.73
N SER A 282 -17.91 20.93 27.88
CA SER A 282 -17.74 21.69 26.67
C SER A 282 -16.78 22.85 26.75
N SER A 283 -16.24 23.18 25.63
CA SER A 283 -16.10 24.48 24.97
C SER A 283 -14.67 24.97 24.71
N ASP A 284 -14.56 25.41 23.46
CA ASP A 284 -13.75 26.50 22.93
C ASP A 284 -12.23 26.35 22.74
N GLY A 285 -11.92 26.25 21.47
CA GLY A 285 -11.08 27.18 20.74
C GLY A 285 -9.63 27.34 21.18
N SER A 286 -8.73 26.62 20.53
CA SER A 286 -7.47 27.25 20.12
C SER A 286 -6.73 26.37 19.11
N SER A 287 -6.47 26.95 17.96
CA SER A 287 -5.62 26.49 16.88
C SER A 287 -4.25 26.03 17.38
N SER A 288 -3.96 24.75 17.21
CA SER A 288 -2.61 24.26 17.14
C SER A 288 -2.47 23.43 15.85
N SER A 289 -1.56 23.84 14.99
CA SER A 289 -1.16 23.19 13.75
C SER A 289 -0.50 21.85 14.05
N GLY A 290 -1.32 20.83 14.23
CA GLY A 290 -0.96 19.44 14.15
C GLY A 290 -1.90 18.81 13.14
N SER A 291 -1.43 17.93 12.28
CA SER A 291 -2.28 17.20 11.34
C SER A 291 -3.49 16.65 12.10
N GLY A 292 -4.66 17.23 11.87
CA GLY A 292 -5.88 16.95 12.62
C GLY A 292 -6.55 15.61 12.26
N ILE A 293 -5.83 14.72 11.61
CA ILE A 293 -6.33 13.41 11.20
C ILE A 293 -6.35 12.48 12.41
N PRO A 294 -7.52 11.93 12.83
CA PRO A 294 -7.60 10.97 13.93
C PRO A 294 -6.79 9.71 13.65
N SER A 295 -6.20 9.12 14.71
CA SER A 295 -5.49 7.84 14.62
C SER A 295 -6.50 6.70 14.40
N GLY A 296 -6.88 6.44 13.17
CA GLY A 296 -7.89 5.46 12.78
C GLY A 296 -8.59 5.82 11.49
N ALA A 297 -8.37 7.03 10.98
CA ALA A 297 -8.86 7.40 9.68
C ALA A 297 -8.12 6.63 8.58
N ASN A 298 -8.88 6.08 7.64
CA ASN A 298 -8.35 5.38 6.48
C ASN A 298 -8.04 6.36 5.36
N TYR A 299 -6.93 6.12 4.66
CA TYR A 299 -6.64 6.84 3.43
C TYR A 299 -7.52 6.30 2.30
N GLY A 300 -8.25 7.17 1.63
CA GLY A 300 -9.11 6.80 0.51
C GLY A 300 -9.26 7.92 -0.51
N TRP A 301 -9.54 7.53 -1.76
CA TRP A 301 -9.88 8.48 -2.83
C TRP A 301 -11.39 8.75 -2.77
N VAL A 302 -11.77 9.97 -2.49
CA VAL A 302 -13.16 10.42 -2.63
C VAL A 302 -13.24 11.26 -3.88
N GLU A 303 -14.02 10.83 -4.87
CA GLU A 303 -14.29 11.60 -6.07
C GLU A 303 -15.41 12.59 -5.74
N ASP A 304 -15.05 13.87 -5.61
CA ASP A 304 -16.03 14.93 -5.73
C ASP A 304 -16.17 15.27 -7.23
N GLY A 305 -17.28 15.77 -7.69
CA GLY A 305 -17.55 16.08 -9.11
C GLY A 305 -16.62 17.15 -9.73
N ALA A 306 -15.49 17.50 -9.08
CA ALA A 306 -14.53 18.53 -9.48
C ALA A 306 -13.11 17.98 -9.69
N GLY A 307 -12.84 16.72 -9.40
CA GLY A 307 -11.54 16.08 -9.56
C GLY A 307 -11.09 15.31 -8.32
N ARG A 308 -10.09 14.46 -8.49
CA ARG A 308 -9.54 13.62 -7.44
C ARG A 308 -8.96 14.45 -6.30
N VAL A 309 -9.50 14.30 -5.11
CA VAL A 309 -8.96 14.86 -3.87
C VAL A 309 -8.50 13.67 -3.01
N GLU A 310 -7.24 13.69 -2.56
CA GLU A 310 -6.73 12.73 -1.57
C GLU A 310 -7.30 13.10 -0.21
N ASN A 311 -8.23 12.31 0.28
CA ASN A 311 -8.87 12.53 1.57
C ASN A 311 -8.66 11.33 2.49
N TYR A 312 -8.53 11.60 3.77
CA TYR A 312 -8.67 10.58 4.80
C TYR A 312 -10.14 10.50 5.22
N TYR A 313 -10.62 9.33 5.58
CA TYR A 313 -11.97 9.16 6.08
C TYR A 313 -12.01 8.24 7.30
N ASP A 314 -12.94 8.52 8.21
CA ASP A 314 -13.26 7.65 9.33
C ASP A 314 -14.45 6.78 8.96
N PRO A 315 -14.28 5.45 8.82
CA PRO A 315 -15.36 4.55 8.42
C PRO A 315 -16.47 4.42 9.49
N SER A 316 -16.22 4.87 10.72
CA SER A 316 -17.19 4.81 11.82
C SER A 316 -18.10 6.03 11.88
N THR A 317 -17.62 7.19 11.46
CA THR A 317 -18.37 8.45 11.50
C THR A 317 -18.75 8.96 10.12
N GLY A 318 -18.00 8.57 9.09
CA GLY A 318 -18.11 9.10 7.73
C GLY A 318 -17.41 10.44 7.54
N ASP A 319 -16.69 10.94 8.53
CA ASP A 319 -15.96 12.22 8.45
C ASP A 319 -14.75 12.09 7.52
N THR A 320 -14.44 13.17 6.79
CA THR A 320 -13.36 13.23 5.81
C THR A 320 -12.42 14.41 6.07
N TRP A 321 -11.14 14.24 5.70
CA TRP A 321 -10.10 15.27 5.78
C TRP A 321 -9.31 15.34 4.49
N ASP A 322 -8.86 16.54 4.11
CA ASP A 322 -7.96 16.75 2.96
C ASP A 322 -6.55 16.19 3.22
N ALA A 323 -5.69 16.20 2.19
CA ALA A 323 -4.31 15.71 2.27
C ALA A 323 -3.45 16.47 3.32
N ASN A 324 -3.88 17.65 3.74
CA ASN A 324 -3.20 18.48 4.75
C ASN A 324 -3.77 18.26 6.17
N GLY A 325 -4.78 17.38 6.31
CA GLY A 325 -5.42 17.07 7.58
C GLY A 325 -6.49 18.07 8.01
N ASN A 326 -7.01 18.89 7.10
CA ASN A 326 -8.15 19.76 7.40
C ASN A 326 -9.45 18.99 7.19
N TYR A 327 -10.42 19.17 8.07
CA TYR A 327 -11.74 18.56 7.95
C TYR A 327 -12.44 19.03 6.68
N SER A 328 -12.88 18.08 5.84
CA SER A 328 -13.49 18.34 4.53
C SER A 328 -15.01 18.15 4.51
N GLY A 329 -15.58 17.49 5.52
CA GLY A 329 -17.02 17.23 5.64
C GLY A 329 -17.34 15.77 5.97
N ASN A 330 -18.62 15.41 5.90
CA ASN A 330 -19.09 14.05 6.16
C ASN A 330 -19.61 13.42 4.86
N MET A 331 -19.09 12.23 4.50
CA MET A 331 -19.50 11.49 3.29
C MET A 331 -21.01 11.24 3.20
N ASN A 332 -21.67 11.10 4.35
CA ASN A 332 -23.10 10.84 4.37
C ASN A 332 -23.95 12.04 3.91
N ASP A 333 -23.38 13.25 4.01
CA ASP A 333 -24.04 14.48 3.57
C ASP A 333 -23.98 14.68 2.04
N TRP A 334 -23.06 13.96 1.35
CA TRP A 334 -22.83 14.10 -0.09
C TRP A 334 -23.63 13.09 -0.94
N LEU A 335 -24.18 12.06 -0.30
CA LEU A 335 -24.89 10.98 -0.99
C LEU A 335 -26.38 11.28 -1.27
N TRP A 336 -26.89 12.46 -0.87
CA TRP A 336 -28.31 12.79 -0.91
C TRP A 336 -28.66 14.10 -1.62
N ASP A 337 -27.72 14.73 -2.33
CA ASP A 337 -27.96 15.83 -3.28
C ASP A 337 -27.68 15.31 -4.72
#